data_4d4153fadf221f97007a66dd16b48ad9
#
_entry.id   4d4153fadf221f97007a66dd16b48ad9
#
_cell.length_a   1.000
_cell.length_b   1.000
_cell.length_c   1.000
_cell.angle_alpha   90.00
_cell.angle_beta   90.00
_cell.angle_gamma   90.00
#
_symmetry.space_group_name_H-M   'P 1'
#
loop_
_entity.id
_entity.type
_entity.pdbx_description
1 polymer ?
#
loop_
_entity_poly.entity_id
_entity_poly.type
_entity_poly.pdbx_seq_one_letter_code
_entity_poly.pdbx_strand_id
1 'polypeptide(L)'
;IHNAGSLVNKPFAQTTQQDFENVYKVNVFGVAGLTRICLPYLQKGSHVVSVSSMGGIQGSMKFAGLAAYSSSKGAVITLSELLAEEYKEEGIAFNVLALGAVNTEMLHEAFPGYEAPISAAEMADYIFNFALTGNKYHNGKIIQVSSSTP
;
A
#
# COMPACT_ATOMS: atom_id res chain seq x y z
N ILE A 1 4.06 6.74 7.85
CA ILE A 1 3.50 5.49 7.30
C ILE A 1 2.10 5.78 6.75
N HIS A 2 1.88 5.50 5.46
CA HIS A 2 0.58 5.55 4.81
C HIS A 2 -0.08 4.17 4.89
N ASN A 3 -0.84 3.93 5.95
CA ASN A 3 -1.49 2.65 6.20
C ASN A 3 -3.01 2.66 5.91
N ALA A 4 -3.67 3.82 6.01
CA ALA A 4 -5.10 3.91 5.76
C ALA A 4 -5.47 3.34 4.38
N GLY A 5 -6.52 2.53 4.34
CA GLY A 5 -6.96 1.88 3.12
C GLY A 5 -8.48 1.68 3.10
N SER A 6 -9.01 1.62 1.89
CA SER A 6 -10.41 1.31 1.61
C SER A 6 -10.48 0.25 0.52
N LEU A 7 -11.43 -0.65 0.64
CA LEU A 7 -11.64 -1.77 -0.28
C LEU A 7 -13.11 -1.84 -0.67
N VAL A 8 -13.36 -2.21 -1.92
CA VAL A 8 -14.67 -2.63 -2.43
C VAL A 8 -14.46 -3.94 -3.15
N ASN A 9 -15.23 -4.96 -2.79
CA ASN A 9 -15.27 -6.26 -3.47
C ASN A 9 -16.63 -6.43 -4.16
N LYS A 10 -16.65 -6.18 -5.47
CA LYS A 10 -17.82 -6.32 -6.34
C LYS A 10 -17.38 -6.77 -7.73
N PRO A 11 -18.18 -7.58 -8.46
CA PRO A 11 -17.95 -7.82 -9.89
C PRO A 11 -17.79 -6.49 -10.64
N PHE A 12 -16.85 -6.41 -11.58
CA PHE A 12 -16.54 -5.15 -12.28
C PHE A 12 -17.76 -4.50 -12.92
N ALA A 13 -18.65 -5.29 -13.50
CA ALA A 13 -19.91 -4.79 -14.09
C ALA A 13 -20.87 -4.12 -13.08
N GLN A 14 -20.68 -4.35 -11.79
CA GLN A 14 -21.46 -3.76 -10.69
C GLN A 14 -20.70 -2.69 -9.92
N THR A 15 -19.39 -2.53 -10.20
CA THR A 15 -18.55 -1.51 -9.56
C THR A 15 -18.85 -0.16 -10.19
N THR A 16 -19.37 0.76 -9.40
CA THR A 16 -19.75 2.10 -9.87
C THR A 16 -18.57 3.04 -9.91
N GLN A 17 -18.72 4.18 -10.62
CA GLN A 17 -17.75 5.28 -10.55
C GLN A 17 -17.54 5.74 -9.11
N GLN A 18 -18.62 5.83 -8.31
CA GLN A 18 -18.55 6.25 -6.91
C GLN A 18 -17.73 5.26 -6.06
N ASP A 19 -17.81 3.95 -6.31
CA ASP A 19 -16.96 2.95 -5.65
C ASP A 19 -15.48 3.22 -5.95
N PHE A 20 -15.12 3.49 -7.21
CA PHE A 20 -13.77 3.88 -7.60
C PHE A 20 -13.32 5.16 -6.91
N GLU A 21 -14.13 6.21 -6.95
CA GLU A 21 -13.82 7.50 -6.32
C GLU A 21 -13.57 7.35 -4.81
N ASN A 22 -14.41 6.59 -4.11
CA ASN A 22 -14.28 6.34 -2.68
C ASN A 22 -12.96 5.61 -2.36
N VAL A 23 -12.63 4.56 -3.10
CA VAL A 23 -11.39 3.80 -2.91
C VAL A 23 -10.16 4.66 -3.23
N TYR A 24 -10.17 5.36 -4.36
CA TYR A 24 -9.05 6.22 -4.77
C TYR A 24 -8.87 7.43 -3.87
N LYS A 25 -9.96 7.98 -3.34
CA LYS A 25 -9.91 9.10 -2.38
C LYS A 25 -9.06 8.74 -1.15
N VAL A 26 -9.25 7.54 -0.61
CA VAL A 26 -8.47 7.08 0.55
C VAL A 26 -7.08 6.59 0.11
N ASN A 27 -7.04 5.64 -0.82
CA ASN A 27 -5.83 4.89 -1.12
C ASN A 27 -4.79 5.69 -1.90
N VAL A 28 -5.20 6.65 -2.74
CA VAL A 28 -4.32 7.40 -3.65
C VAL A 28 -4.26 8.87 -3.28
N PHE A 29 -5.40 9.55 -3.28
CA PHE A 29 -5.43 11.00 -3.04
C PHE A 29 -5.08 11.35 -1.60
N GLY A 30 -5.46 10.49 -0.63
CA GLY A 30 -5.05 10.61 0.77
C GLY A 30 -3.53 10.50 0.93
N VAL A 31 -2.91 9.53 0.27
CA VAL A 31 -1.44 9.35 0.27
C VAL A 31 -0.75 10.57 -0.34
N ALA A 32 -1.16 10.97 -1.54
CA ALA A 32 -0.58 12.12 -2.23
C ALA A 32 -0.77 13.43 -1.44
N GLY A 33 -1.98 13.67 -0.92
CA GLY A 33 -2.30 14.87 -0.16
C GLY A 33 -1.50 14.97 1.14
N LEU A 34 -1.45 13.88 1.92
CA LEU A 34 -0.71 13.84 3.18
C LEU A 34 0.80 13.96 2.94
N THR A 35 1.33 13.25 1.95
CA THR A 35 2.76 13.40 1.58
C THR A 35 3.08 14.86 1.28
N ARG A 36 2.29 15.53 0.42
CA ARG A 36 2.51 16.93 0.06
C ARG A 36 2.50 17.88 1.26
N ILE A 37 1.60 17.64 2.23
CA ILE A 37 1.53 18.45 3.46
C ILE A 37 2.76 18.18 4.33
N CYS A 38 3.26 16.95 4.37
CA CYS A 38 4.42 16.58 5.18
C CYS A 38 5.77 17.01 4.57
N LEU A 39 5.86 17.13 3.24
CA LEU A 39 7.12 17.44 2.54
C LEU A 39 7.93 18.57 3.15
N PRO A 40 7.36 19.75 3.54
CA PRO A 40 8.13 20.83 4.15
C PRO A 40 8.80 20.48 5.49
N TYR A 41 8.39 19.39 6.11
CA TYR A 41 8.89 18.90 7.41
C TYR A 41 9.81 17.69 7.28
N LEU A 42 9.94 17.13 6.07
CA LEU A 42 10.85 16.03 5.80
C LEU A 42 12.25 16.57 5.55
N GLN A 43 13.24 15.80 5.95
CA GLN A 43 14.66 16.15 5.82
C GLN A 43 15.48 14.93 5.46
N LYS A 44 16.77 15.12 5.20
CA LYS A 44 17.69 14.03 4.92
C LYS A 44 17.59 12.94 6.00
N GLY A 45 17.36 11.71 5.56
CA GLY A 45 17.15 10.55 6.41
C GLY A 45 15.67 10.28 6.76
N SER A 46 14.74 11.16 6.38
CA SER A 46 13.31 10.88 6.52
C SER A 46 12.91 9.69 5.65
N HIS A 47 11.95 8.90 6.14
CA HIS A 47 11.44 7.72 5.47
C HIS A 47 9.92 7.72 5.39
N VAL A 48 9.40 7.68 4.18
CA VAL A 48 7.97 7.52 3.89
C VAL A 48 7.71 6.09 3.43
N VAL A 49 6.86 5.39 4.15
CA VAL A 49 6.47 4.01 3.83
C VAL A 49 5.00 3.97 3.46
N SER A 50 4.72 3.49 2.26
CA SER A 50 3.34 3.29 1.79
C SER A 50 2.97 1.80 1.84
N VAL A 51 1.86 1.50 2.50
CA VAL A 51 1.30 0.14 2.54
C VAL A 51 0.45 -0.08 1.29
N SER A 52 0.95 -0.93 0.40
CA SER A 52 0.26 -1.40 -0.79
C SER A 52 -0.19 -2.86 -0.61
N SER A 53 -0.44 -3.54 -1.69
CA SER A 53 -0.88 -4.92 -1.73
C SER A 53 -0.19 -5.67 -2.85
N MET A 54 -0.01 -6.97 -2.68
CA MET A 54 0.40 -7.87 -3.76
C MET A 54 -0.50 -7.72 -4.99
N GLY A 55 -1.80 -7.48 -4.80
CA GLY A 55 -2.75 -7.22 -5.88
C GLY A 55 -2.44 -5.97 -6.73
N GLY A 56 -1.67 -5.01 -6.20
CA GLY A 56 -1.21 -3.81 -6.91
C GLY A 56 0.03 -4.04 -7.79
N ILE A 57 0.78 -5.12 -7.56
CA ILE A 57 2.00 -5.43 -8.32
C ILE A 57 1.63 -5.93 -9.72
N GLN A 58 2.26 -5.39 -10.75
CA GLN A 58 2.08 -5.85 -12.12
C GLN A 58 2.54 -7.32 -12.26
N GLY A 59 1.73 -8.13 -12.93
CA GLY A 59 2.03 -9.55 -13.13
C GLY A 59 1.75 -10.46 -11.93
N SER A 60 1.38 -9.92 -10.76
CA SER A 60 0.94 -10.73 -9.63
C SER A 60 -0.45 -11.34 -9.87
N MET A 61 -0.81 -12.34 -9.06
CA MET A 61 -2.16 -12.89 -9.04
C MET A 61 -3.21 -11.78 -8.80
N LYS A 62 -4.30 -11.84 -9.53
CA LYS A 62 -5.43 -10.91 -9.40
C LYS A 62 -6.67 -11.65 -8.96
N PHE A 63 -7.47 -10.99 -8.13
CA PHE A 63 -8.73 -11.54 -7.63
C PHE A 63 -9.90 -10.77 -8.23
N ALA A 64 -10.86 -11.51 -8.78
CA ALA A 64 -12.09 -10.93 -9.30
C ALA A 64 -12.80 -10.13 -8.20
N GLY A 65 -13.42 -9.02 -8.55
CA GLY A 65 -14.10 -8.14 -7.60
C GLY A 65 -13.24 -7.01 -7.02
N LEU A 66 -11.92 -7.08 -7.11
CA LEU A 66 -11.01 -6.10 -6.50
C LEU A 66 -10.47 -5.06 -7.50
N ALA A 67 -11.22 -4.73 -8.57
CA ALA A 67 -10.74 -3.84 -9.63
C ALA A 67 -10.33 -2.45 -9.10
N ALA A 68 -11.19 -1.77 -8.33
CA ALA A 68 -10.90 -0.45 -7.76
C ALA A 68 -9.76 -0.53 -6.73
N TYR A 69 -9.78 -1.54 -5.87
CA TYR A 69 -8.75 -1.73 -4.85
C TYR A 69 -7.37 -1.99 -5.47
N SER A 70 -7.24 -3.03 -6.29
CA SER A 70 -5.95 -3.43 -6.85
C SER A 70 -5.35 -2.35 -7.74
N SER A 71 -6.17 -1.66 -8.54
CA SER A 71 -5.70 -0.53 -9.37
C SER A 71 -5.21 0.64 -8.51
N SER A 72 -5.91 0.96 -7.42
CA SER A 72 -5.47 2.02 -6.49
C SER A 72 -4.14 1.68 -5.80
N LYS A 73 -3.95 0.40 -5.43
CA LYS A 73 -2.69 -0.07 -4.83
C LYS A 73 -1.53 -0.07 -5.84
N GLY A 74 -1.80 -0.31 -7.13
CA GLY A 74 -0.84 -0.10 -8.21
C GLY A 74 -0.46 1.37 -8.40
N ALA A 75 -1.43 2.27 -8.33
CA ALA A 75 -1.19 3.72 -8.41
C ALA A 75 -0.27 4.22 -7.27
N VAL A 76 -0.45 3.71 -6.04
CA VAL A 76 0.44 4.03 -4.91
C VAL A 76 1.87 3.56 -5.14
N ILE A 77 2.05 2.40 -5.76
CA ILE A 77 3.38 1.88 -6.11
C ILE A 77 4.09 2.87 -7.04
N THR A 78 3.47 3.20 -8.17
CA THR A 78 4.03 4.12 -9.15
C THR A 78 4.29 5.51 -8.57
N LEU A 79 3.37 6.03 -7.75
CA LEU A 79 3.55 7.33 -7.08
C LEU A 79 4.77 7.29 -6.15
N SER A 80 4.96 6.24 -5.37
CA SER A 80 6.07 6.13 -4.44
C SER A 80 7.42 6.01 -5.16
N GLU A 81 7.48 5.29 -6.27
CA GLU A 81 8.68 5.20 -7.12
C GLU A 81 9.06 6.57 -7.69
N LEU A 82 8.06 7.34 -8.18
CA LEU A 82 8.27 8.68 -8.71
C LEU A 82 8.80 9.63 -7.61
N LEU A 83 8.18 9.63 -6.44
CA LEU A 83 8.61 10.48 -5.33
C LEU A 83 10.01 10.11 -4.81
N ALA A 84 10.36 8.83 -4.85
CA ALA A 84 11.71 8.37 -4.48
C ALA A 84 12.79 8.93 -5.42
N GLU A 85 12.50 9.09 -6.70
CA GLU A 85 13.41 9.70 -7.66
C GLU A 85 13.42 11.23 -7.55
N GLU A 86 12.25 11.85 -7.38
CA GLU A 86 12.10 13.30 -7.30
C GLU A 86 12.82 13.90 -6.08
N TYR A 87 12.75 13.23 -4.92
CA TYR A 87 13.33 13.70 -3.64
C TYR A 87 14.63 12.98 -3.24
N LYS A 88 15.28 12.35 -4.18
CA LYS A 88 16.52 11.60 -3.96
C LYS A 88 17.68 12.48 -3.49
N GLU A 89 17.84 13.66 -4.08
CA GLU A 89 18.92 14.58 -3.74
C GLU A 89 18.71 15.23 -2.35
N GLU A 90 17.47 15.37 -1.90
CA GLU A 90 17.11 15.80 -0.54
C GLU A 90 17.35 14.70 0.50
N GLY A 91 17.63 13.47 0.04
CA GLY A 91 17.89 12.33 0.91
C GLY A 91 16.65 11.82 1.66
N ILE A 92 15.46 12.02 1.10
CA ILE A 92 14.19 11.48 1.60
C ILE A 92 13.91 10.16 0.91
N ALA A 93 13.72 9.10 1.68
CA ALA A 93 13.41 7.78 1.13
C ALA A 93 11.91 7.52 1.07
N PHE A 94 11.45 6.96 -0.06
CA PHE A 94 10.09 6.50 -0.27
C PHE A 94 10.11 5.02 -0.65
N ASN A 95 9.46 4.17 0.13
CA ASN A 95 9.38 2.74 -0.16
C ASN A 95 7.94 2.23 0.00
N VAL A 96 7.67 1.09 -0.62
CA VAL A 96 6.38 0.44 -0.60
C VAL A 96 6.51 -0.95 0.02
N LEU A 97 5.62 -1.26 0.95
CA LEU A 97 5.39 -2.62 1.41
C LEU A 97 4.13 -3.16 0.73
N ALA A 98 4.31 -4.08 -0.21
CA ALA A 98 3.22 -4.77 -0.90
C ALA A 98 2.87 -6.02 -0.10
N LEU A 99 1.84 -5.89 0.74
CA LEU A 99 1.44 -6.97 1.64
C LEU A 99 0.63 -8.04 0.92
N GLY A 100 0.86 -9.29 1.29
CA GLY A 100 -0.02 -10.42 1.02
C GLY A 100 -1.19 -10.45 1.99
N ALA A 101 -1.73 -11.64 2.24
CA ALA A 101 -2.82 -11.82 3.19
C ALA A 101 -2.34 -11.63 4.64
N VAL A 102 -3.05 -10.77 5.37
CA VAL A 102 -2.85 -10.52 6.80
C VAL A 102 -4.22 -10.66 7.48
N ASN A 103 -4.27 -11.32 8.61
CA ASN A 103 -5.51 -11.61 9.33
C ASN A 103 -6.10 -10.30 9.91
N THR A 104 -6.99 -9.68 9.16
CA THR A 104 -7.61 -8.37 9.44
C THR A 104 -9.10 -8.40 9.07
N GLU A 105 -9.87 -7.46 9.60
CA GLU A 105 -11.28 -7.27 9.22
C GLU A 105 -11.43 -7.09 7.70
N MET A 106 -10.57 -6.28 7.08
CA MET A 106 -10.57 -6.04 5.63
C MET A 106 -10.36 -7.34 4.83
N LEU A 107 -9.50 -8.25 5.31
CA LEU A 107 -9.30 -9.55 4.68
C LEU A 107 -10.56 -10.40 4.76
N HIS A 108 -11.17 -10.48 5.92
CA HIS A 108 -12.39 -11.27 6.14
C HIS A 108 -13.59 -10.73 5.34
N GLU A 109 -13.67 -9.41 5.17
CA GLU A 109 -14.66 -8.77 4.31
C GLU A 109 -14.43 -9.14 2.83
N ALA A 110 -13.17 -9.12 2.37
CA ALA A 110 -12.83 -9.42 0.98
C ALA A 110 -12.90 -10.92 0.66
N PHE A 111 -12.52 -11.78 1.61
CA PHE A 111 -12.42 -13.24 1.45
C PHE A 111 -13.04 -13.96 2.66
N PRO A 112 -14.36 -14.03 2.75
CA PRO A 112 -15.04 -14.68 3.87
C PRO A 112 -14.59 -16.14 4.05
N GLY A 113 -14.19 -16.49 5.27
CA GLY A 113 -13.74 -17.85 5.61
C GLY A 113 -12.26 -18.14 5.34
N TYR A 114 -11.51 -17.20 4.77
CA TYR A 114 -10.06 -17.36 4.64
C TYR A 114 -9.35 -16.82 5.90
N GLU A 115 -8.47 -17.63 6.47
CA GLU A 115 -7.63 -17.29 7.61
C GLU A 115 -6.18 -17.15 7.17
N ALA A 116 -5.64 -15.94 7.27
CA ALA A 116 -4.23 -15.71 6.96
C ALA A 116 -3.33 -16.19 8.12
N PRO A 117 -2.14 -16.74 7.81
CA PRO A 117 -1.23 -17.24 8.86
C PRO A 117 -0.57 -16.10 9.66
N ILE A 118 -0.52 -14.87 9.12
CA ILE A 118 0.11 -13.71 9.76
C ILE A 118 -0.98 -12.86 10.40
N SER A 119 -0.85 -12.61 11.69
CA SER A 119 -1.74 -11.71 12.43
C SER A 119 -1.46 -10.23 12.10
N ALA A 120 -2.44 -9.37 12.38
CA ALA A 120 -2.27 -7.92 12.23
C ALA A 120 -1.14 -7.38 13.11
N ALA A 121 -0.96 -7.92 14.31
CA ALA A 121 0.11 -7.50 15.25
C ALA A 121 1.50 -7.85 14.71
N GLU A 122 1.71 -9.07 14.25
CA GLU A 122 3.00 -9.48 13.66
C GLU A 122 3.36 -8.64 12.42
N MET A 123 2.37 -8.35 11.57
CA MET A 123 2.60 -7.48 10.42
C MET A 123 2.89 -6.04 10.84
N ALA A 124 2.22 -5.54 11.87
CA ALA A 124 2.48 -4.19 12.41
C ALA A 124 3.92 -4.06 12.94
N ASP A 125 4.42 -5.07 13.64
CA ASP A 125 5.82 -5.11 14.10
C ASP A 125 6.81 -5.09 12.94
N TYR A 126 6.53 -5.83 11.87
CA TYR A 126 7.34 -5.80 10.67
C TYR A 126 7.35 -4.42 10.01
N ILE A 127 6.17 -3.81 9.81
CA ILE A 127 6.03 -2.47 9.21
C ILE A 127 6.75 -1.44 10.06
N PHE A 128 6.61 -1.49 11.38
CA PHE A 128 7.27 -0.58 12.31
C PHE A 128 8.80 -0.66 12.19
N ASN A 129 9.35 -1.86 12.25
CA ASN A 129 10.81 -2.06 12.12
C ASN A 129 11.33 -1.60 10.76
N PHE A 130 10.61 -1.91 9.67
CA PHE A 130 10.97 -1.45 8.34
C PHE A 130 10.91 0.09 8.24
N ALA A 131 9.91 0.72 8.81
CA ALA A 131 9.79 2.18 8.78
C ALA A 131 10.96 2.88 9.47
N LEU A 132 11.50 2.30 10.55
CA LEU A 132 12.65 2.85 11.28
C LEU A 132 14.00 2.59 10.62
N THR A 133 14.14 1.52 9.85
CA THR A 133 15.46 1.06 9.41
C THR A 133 15.60 0.84 7.90
N GLY A 134 14.49 0.69 7.18
CA GLY A 134 14.48 0.31 5.77
C GLY A 134 15.13 1.34 4.85
N ASN A 135 15.07 2.63 5.19
CA ASN A 135 15.70 3.71 4.42
C ASN A 135 17.23 3.62 4.36
N LYS A 136 17.84 2.85 5.26
CA LYS A 136 19.31 2.60 5.22
C LYS A 136 19.71 1.77 3.99
N TYR A 137 18.80 0.95 3.48
CA TYR A 137 19.09 -0.02 2.42
C TYR A 137 18.24 0.18 1.17
N HIS A 138 17.12 0.91 1.30
CA HIS A 138 16.11 0.99 0.26
C HIS A 138 15.65 2.43 0.00
N ASN A 139 15.56 2.80 -1.26
CA ASN A 139 14.83 3.95 -1.76
C ASN A 139 14.18 3.58 -3.10
N GLY A 140 12.93 3.91 -3.29
CA GLY A 140 12.16 3.57 -4.49
C GLY A 140 11.90 2.08 -4.63
N LYS A 141 11.88 1.30 -3.52
CA LYS A 141 11.73 -0.15 -3.59
C LYS A 141 10.32 -0.60 -3.18
N ILE A 142 9.88 -1.62 -3.90
CA ILE A 142 8.64 -2.35 -3.61
C ILE A 142 9.05 -3.66 -2.95
N ILE A 143 8.81 -3.76 -1.65
CA ILE A 143 9.10 -4.96 -0.88
C ILE A 143 7.84 -5.81 -0.80
N GLN A 144 7.90 -7.00 -1.39
CA GLN A 144 6.81 -7.98 -1.32
C GLN A 144 6.87 -8.69 0.04
N VAL A 145 5.81 -8.53 0.83
CA VAL A 145 5.70 -9.11 2.18
C VAL A 145 4.51 -10.06 2.17
N SER A 146 4.76 -11.29 1.74
CA SER A 146 3.70 -12.29 1.58
C SER A 146 4.26 -13.69 1.81
N SER A 147 3.58 -14.46 2.65
CA SER A 147 3.81 -15.89 2.84
C SER A 147 2.64 -16.74 2.33
N SER A 148 1.51 -16.11 2.05
CA SER A 148 0.29 -16.79 1.58
C SER A 148 -0.57 -15.87 0.72
N THR A 149 -1.43 -16.46 -0.09
CA THR A 149 -2.50 -15.81 -0.86
C THR A 149 -3.84 -16.47 -0.55
N PRO A 150 -4.94 -15.71 -0.55
CA PRO A 150 -6.28 -16.29 -0.42
C PRO A 150 -6.62 -17.29 -1.52
#